data_23505eb9768b08b146f44e669b66561f
#
_entry.id   23505eb9768b08b146f44e669b66561f
#
_cell.length_a   1.000
_cell.length_b   1.000
_cell.length_c   1.000
_cell.angle_alpha   90.00
_cell.angle_beta   90.00
_cell.angle_gamma   90.00
#
_symmetry.space_group_name_H-M   'P 1'
#
loop_
_entity.id
_entity.type
_entity.pdbx_description
1 polymer ?
#
loop_
_entity_poly.entity_id
_entity_poly.type
_entity_poly.pdbx_seq_one_letter_code
_entity_poly.pdbx_strand_id
1 'polypeptide(L)'
;LIAMSVFSILKIDFTITDVIYRFQGNAWTWKDALITQDVLHTGGKWLSLAMGLVTLLLLILSTVVTRLKAYRTPLLYLFSATLLSTLLVATIKHLVNMECPWDLVRYGGARDFIGLLSIRPSSMPASACFPAGHASAGYTWIALYFFFAAIRPHWRWAGLALGLGLGLTFGITQQFRGAHFLSHDLWTVMICWTVSFVLSRFLLPPSVH
;
A
#
# COMPACT_ATOMS: atom_id res chain seq x y z
N LEU A 1 -10.42 11.72 -6.16
CA LEU A 1 -9.73 12.95 -6.58
C LEU A 1 -10.08 14.12 -5.66
N ILE A 2 -11.38 14.51 -5.51
CA ILE A 2 -11.81 15.64 -4.67
C ILE A 2 -11.27 15.55 -3.24
N ALA A 3 -11.40 14.39 -2.58
CA ALA A 3 -10.87 14.17 -1.23
C ALA A 3 -9.35 14.43 -1.14
N MET A 4 -8.59 14.03 -2.16
CA MET A 4 -7.14 14.24 -2.19
C MET A 4 -6.77 15.70 -2.42
N SER A 5 -7.55 16.43 -3.23
CA SER A 5 -7.39 17.87 -3.37
C SER A 5 -7.67 18.61 -2.06
N VAL A 6 -8.70 18.21 -1.31
CA VAL A 6 -9.00 18.74 0.03
C VAL A 6 -7.85 18.48 1.00
N PHE A 7 -7.26 17.29 1.00
CA PHE A 7 -6.09 16.95 1.84
C PHE A 7 -4.91 17.89 1.56
N SER A 8 -4.63 18.15 0.29
CA SER A 8 -3.55 19.06 -0.12
C SER A 8 -3.83 20.50 0.29
N ILE A 9 -5.05 21.00 0.05
CA ILE A 9 -5.46 22.39 0.37
C ILE A 9 -5.44 22.63 1.89
N LEU A 10 -5.95 21.70 2.68
CA LEU A 10 -6.04 21.83 4.14
C LEU A 10 -4.71 21.49 4.86
N LYS A 11 -3.65 21.14 4.11
CA LYS A 11 -2.33 20.74 4.67
C LYS A 11 -2.43 19.67 5.76
N ILE A 12 -3.39 18.76 5.66
CA ILE A 12 -3.67 17.72 6.66
C ILE A 12 -2.45 16.83 6.88
N ASP A 13 -1.69 16.54 5.83
CA ASP A 13 -0.43 15.78 5.90
C ASP A 13 0.55 16.40 6.89
N PHE A 14 0.77 17.71 6.77
CA PHE A 14 1.68 18.41 7.68
C PHE A 14 1.15 18.42 9.12
N THR A 15 -0.15 18.64 9.30
CA THR A 15 -0.77 18.65 10.64
C THR A 15 -0.56 17.33 11.36
N ILE A 16 -0.79 16.21 10.69
CA ILE A 16 -0.61 14.86 11.26
C ILE A 16 0.87 14.58 11.49
N THR A 17 1.71 14.87 10.51
CA THR A 17 3.14 14.64 10.60
C THR A 17 3.79 15.48 11.70
N ASP A 18 3.37 16.74 11.89
CA ASP A 18 3.82 17.61 12.99
C ASP A 18 3.48 17.01 14.37
N VAL A 19 2.31 16.41 14.50
CA VAL A 19 1.91 15.73 15.76
C VAL A 19 2.82 14.53 16.01
N ILE A 20 3.03 13.68 15.00
CA ILE A 20 3.89 12.48 15.10
C ILE A 20 5.34 12.88 15.42
N TYR A 21 5.88 13.90 14.75
CA TYR A 21 7.24 14.36 14.94
C TYR A 21 7.47 14.95 16.34
N ARG A 22 6.52 15.80 16.81
CA ARG A 22 6.56 16.36 18.16
C ARG A 22 6.41 15.28 19.24
N PHE A 23 5.54 14.29 19.02
CA PHE A 23 5.37 13.17 19.94
C PHE A 23 6.68 12.38 20.15
N GLN A 24 7.54 12.35 19.15
CA GLN A 24 8.86 11.70 19.21
C GLN A 24 9.98 12.64 19.71
N GLY A 25 9.66 13.82 20.25
CA GLY A 25 10.64 14.77 20.77
C GLY A 25 11.35 15.58 19.68
N ASN A 26 10.67 15.88 18.57
CA ASN A 26 11.19 16.57 17.38
C ASN A 26 12.38 15.83 16.73
N ALA A 27 12.30 14.51 16.69
CA ALA A 27 13.24 13.63 16.01
C ALA A 27 12.52 12.38 15.51
N TRP A 28 13.04 11.70 14.49
CA TRP A 28 12.49 10.43 13.99
C TRP A 28 13.07 9.25 14.77
N THR A 29 12.79 9.18 16.08
CA THR A 29 13.34 8.15 16.98
C THR A 29 12.92 6.73 16.61
N TRP A 30 11.75 6.58 15.96
CA TRP A 30 11.25 5.28 15.53
C TRP A 30 11.68 4.87 14.12
N LYS A 31 12.50 5.69 13.44
CA LYS A 31 12.98 5.41 12.08
C LYS A 31 13.67 4.06 11.98
N ASP A 32 14.60 3.81 12.90
CA ASP A 32 15.44 2.62 12.92
C ASP A 32 15.19 1.74 14.18
N ALA A 33 14.04 1.93 14.84
CA ALA A 33 13.67 1.12 15.99
C ALA A 33 13.33 -0.32 15.56
N LEU A 34 13.72 -1.32 16.34
CA LEU A 34 13.55 -2.75 16.05
C LEU A 34 12.11 -3.11 15.64
N ILE A 35 11.11 -2.59 16.37
CA ILE A 35 9.71 -2.89 16.06
C ILE A 35 9.31 -2.32 14.70
N THR A 36 9.64 -1.07 14.40
CA THR A 36 9.19 -0.41 13.17
C THR A 36 10.01 -0.80 11.95
N GLN A 37 11.35 -0.99 12.12
CA GLN A 37 12.24 -1.33 11.02
C GLN A 37 12.29 -2.84 10.76
N ASP A 38 12.54 -3.65 11.79
CA ASP A 38 12.82 -5.07 11.54
C ASP A 38 11.54 -5.91 11.57
N VAL A 39 10.66 -5.70 12.57
CA VAL A 39 9.46 -6.50 12.71
C VAL A 39 8.40 -6.06 11.69
N LEU A 40 7.99 -4.78 11.70
CA LEU A 40 6.86 -4.32 10.90
C LEU A 40 7.26 -4.00 9.46
N HIS A 41 8.41 -3.36 9.22
CA HIS A 41 8.83 -3.04 7.85
C HIS A 41 9.42 -4.28 7.16
N THR A 42 10.48 -4.86 7.67
CA THR A 42 11.14 -6.01 7.03
C THR A 42 10.28 -7.27 7.14
N GLY A 43 9.77 -7.59 8.32
CA GLY A 43 8.89 -8.75 8.56
C GLY A 43 7.58 -8.66 7.77
N GLY A 44 6.94 -7.48 7.71
CA GLY A 44 5.73 -7.25 6.93
C GLY A 44 5.94 -7.49 5.43
N LYS A 45 7.08 -7.08 4.88
CA LYS A 45 7.46 -7.37 3.49
C LYS A 45 7.56 -8.88 3.24
N TRP A 46 8.24 -9.62 4.14
CA TRP A 46 8.39 -11.06 4.02
C TRP A 46 7.06 -11.80 4.18
N LEU A 47 6.19 -11.34 5.09
CA LEU A 47 4.84 -11.88 5.25
C LEU A 47 4.04 -11.75 3.95
N SER A 48 3.99 -10.57 3.35
CA SER A 48 3.26 -10.35 2.11
C SER A 48 3.84 -11.17 0.94
N LEU A 49 5.16 -11.27 0.85
CA LEU A 49 5.82 -12.12 -0.13
C LEU A 49 5.44 -13.60 0.05
N ALA A 50 5.48 -14.10 1.28
CA ALA A 50 5.08 -15.48 1.58
C ALA A 50 3.62 -15.76 1.20
N MET A 51 2.70 -14.84 1.52
CA MET A 51 1.29 -14.94 1.10
C MET A 51 1.15 -14.97 -0.43
N GLY A 52 1.92 -14.13 -1.15
CA GLY A 52 1.96 -14.12 -2.62
C GLY A 52 2.48 -15.44 -3.20
N LEU A 53 3.56 -15.99 -2.64
CA LEU A 53 4.12 -17.28 -3.05
C LEU A 53 3.16 -18.44 -2.77
N VAL A 54 2.46 -18.44 -1.63
CA VAL A 54 1.42 -19.42 -1.34
C VAL A 54 0.27 -19.32 -2.35
N THR A 55 -0.17 -18.11 -2.68
CA THR A 55 -1.21 -17.88 -3.70
C THR A 55 -0.78 -18.42 -5.06
N LEU A 56 0.45 -18.14 -5.48
CA LEU A 56 1.02 -18.66 -6.73
C LEU A 56 1.12 -20.19 -6.72
N LEU A 57 1.61 -20.78 -5.63
CA LEU A 57 1.69 -22.24 -5.48
C LEU A 57 0.30 -22.88 -5.61
N LEU A 58 -0.71 -22.34 -4.91
CA LEU A 58 -2.09 -22.83 -5.01
C LEU A 58 -2.65 -22.68 -6.42
N LEU A 59 -2.33 -21.58 -7.11
CA LEU A 59 -2.71 -21.39 -8.52
C LEU A 59 -2.07 -22.45 -9.41
N ILE A 60 -0.79 -22.75 -9.27
CA ILE A 60 -0.09 -23.79 -10.01
C ILE A 60 -0.70 -25.17 -9.71
N LEU A 61 -0.89 -25.48 -8.42
CA LEU A 61 -1.49 -26.76 -8.01
C LEU A 61 -2.93 -26.92 -8.55
N SER A 62 -3.66 -25.83 -8.72
CA SER A 62 -5.02 -25.86 -9.30
C SER A 62 -5.06 -26.35 -10.75
N THR A 63 -3.92 -26.40 -11.45
CA THR A 63 -3.84 -26.94 -12.81
C THR A 63 -3.79 -28.45 -12.85
N VAL A 64 -3.26 -29.09 -11.81
CA VAL A 64 -3.03 -30.55 -11.75
C VAL A 64 -3.89 -31.24 -10.71
N VAL A 65 -4.27 -30.56 -9.62
CA VAL A 65 -5.07 -31.16 -8.53
C VAL A 65 -6.55 -30.90 -8.79
N THR A 66 -7.31 -31.96 -9.08
CA THR A 66 -8.75 -31.88 -9.42
C THR A 66 -9.57 -31.14 -8.37
N ARG A 67 -9.31 -31.34 -7.07
CA ARG A 67 -10.02 -30.67 -5.98
C ARG A 67 -9.82 -29.14 -5.94
N LEU A 68 -8.72 -28.66 -6.49
CA LEU A 68 -8.41 -27.21 -6.55
C LEU A 68 -8.87 -26.55 -7.85
N LYS A 69 -9.32 -27.32 -8.83
CA LYS A 69 -9.68 -26.83 -10.16
C LYS A 69 -10.78 -25.76 -10.13
N ALA A 70 -11.74 -25.90 -9.23
CA ALA A 70 -12.83 -24.91 -9.02
C ALA A 70 -12.31 -23.55 -8.51
N TYR A 71 -11.16 -23.50 -7.88
CA TYR A 71 -10.55 -22.28 -7.34
C TYR A 71 -9.58 -21.61 -8.30
N ARG A 72 -9.31 -22.20 -9.48
CA ARG A 72 -8.29 -21.70 -10.43
C ARG A 72 -8.52 -20.24 -10.82
N THR A 73 -9.72 -19.89 -11.24
CA THR A 73 -10.06 -18.52 -11.66
C THR A 73 -10.00 -17.52 -10.48
N PRO A 74 -10.60 -17.80 -9.31
CA PRO A 74 -10.39 -16.96 -8.13
C PRO A 74 -8.94 -16.80 -7.71
N LEU A 75 -8.11 -17.87 -7.77
CA LEU A 75 -6.68 -17.79 -7.45
C LEU A 75 -5.91 -16.98 -8.49
N LEU A 76 -6.23 -17.13 -9.77
CA LEU A 76 -5.65 -16.30 -10.83
C LEU A 76 -5.98 -14.82 -10.59
N TYR A 77 -7.24 -14.52 -10.26
CA TYR A 77 -7.66 -13.18 -9.89
C TYR A 77 -6.83 -12.64 -8.72
N LEU A 78 -6.78 -13.38 -7.61
CA LEU A 78 -6.08 -12.93 -6.40
C LEU A 78 -4.59 -12.67 -6.68
N PHE A 79 -3.91 -13.59 -7.35
CA PHE A 79 -2.51 -13.45 -7.73
C PHE A 79 -2.29 -12.24 -8.65
N SER A 80 -3.11 -12.09 -9.69
CA SER A 80 -2.99 -10.97 -10.63
C SER A 80 -3.28 -9.62 -9.96
N ALA A 81 -4.29 -9.55 -9.10
CA ALA A 81 -4.66 -8.32 -8.39
C ALA A 81 -3.54 -7.88 -7.42
N THR A 82 -2.98 -8.83 -6.66
CA THR A 82 -1.89 -8.52 -5.73
C THR A 82 -0.62 -8.12 -6.47
N LEU A 83 -0.25 -8.83 -7.52
CA LEU A 83 0.93 -8.54 -8.33
C LEU A 83 0.81 -7.18 -9.04
N LEU A 84 -0.30 -6.94 -9.76
CA LEU A 84 -0.49 -5.70 -10.51
C LEU A 84 -0.61 -4.47 -9.61
N SER A 85 -1.28 -4.58 -8.45
CA SER A 85 -1.32 -3.50 -7.46
C SER A 85 0.08 -3.11 -6.99
N THR A 86 0.90 -4.10 -6.64
CA THR A 86 2.28 -3.88 -6.18
C THR A 86 3.15 -3.28 -7.28
N LEU A 87 3.06 -3.81 -8.50
CA LEU A 87 3.82 -3.31 -9.64
C LEU A 87 3.40 -1.88 -10.02
N LEU A 88 2.10 -1.59 -10.01
CA LEU A 88 1.60 -0.24 -10.34
C LEU A 88 2.08 0.79 -9.31
N VAL A 89 1.98 0.48 -8.00
CA VAL A 89 2.50 1.35 -6.95
C VAL A 89 4.01 1.54 -7.10
N ALA A 90 4.77 0.48 -7.36
CA ALA A 90 6.21 0.58 -7.59
C ALA A 90 6.55 1.44 -8.82
N THR A 91 5.82 1.29 -9.92
CA THR A 91 6.02 2.09 -11.14
C THR A 91 5.74 3.56 -10.88
N ILE A 92 4.59 3.90 -10.26
CA ILE A 92 4.26 5.29 -9.94
C ILE A 92 5.34 5.89 -9.01
N LYS A 93 5.81 5.12 -8.04
CA LYS A 93 6.88 5.54 -7.12
C LYS A 93 8.18 5.92 -7.82
N HIS A 94 8.53 5.25 -8.90
CA HIS A 94 9.71 5.59 -9.71
C HIS A 94 9.46 6.79 -10.64
N LEU A 95 8.23 7.03 -11.05
CA LEU A 95 7.87 8.14 -11.93
C LEU A 95 7.64 9.45 -11.17
N VAL A 96 7.16 9.36 -9.93
CA VAL A 96 6.80 10.52 -9.10
C VAL A 96 7.88 10.78 -8.07
N ASN A 97 8.66 11.83 -8.29
CA ASN A 97 9.72 12.26 -7.38
C ASN A 97 9.12 13.16 -6.29
N MET A 98 8.73 12.59 -5.14
CA MET A 98 8.18 13.33 -3.99
C MET A 98 8.97 13.02 -2.73
N GLU A 99 9.26 14.03 -1.92
CA GLU A 99 10.07 13.91 -0.70
C GLU A 99 9.34 13.13 0.39
N CYS A 100 10.13 12.40 1.19
CA CYS A 100 9.66 11.83 2.45
C CYS A 100 9.62 12.92 3.53
N PRO A 101 8.74 12.82 4.55
CA PRO A 101 8.78 13.74 5.68
C PRO A 101 10.18 13.92 6.29
N TRP A 102 10.92 12.83 6.53
CA TRP A 102 12.26 12.88 7.11
C TRP A 102 13.31 13.61 6.27
N ASP A 103 13.06 13.83 4.97
CA ASP A 103 13.97 14.57 4.08
C ASP A 103 13.76 16.09 4.18
N LEU A 104 12.61 16.53 4.73
CA LEU A 104 12.21 17.93 4.72
C LEU A 104 12.90 18.75 5.80
N VAL A 105 13.29 19.98 5.47
CA VAL A 105 13.85 20.98 6.42
C VAL A 105 12.93 21.12 7.64
N ARG A 106 11.60 21.11 7.43
CA ARG A 106 10.60 21.19 8.51
C ARG A 106 10.78 20.12 9.60
N TYR A 107 11.36 18.97 9.27
CA TYR A 107 11.53 17.82 10.14
C TYR A 107 12.99 17.38 10.30
N GLY A 108 13.91 18.35 10.20
CA GLY A 108 15.36 18.11 10.42
C GLY A 108 16.10 17.56 9.21
N GLY A 109 15.47 17.47 8.04
CA GLY A 109 16.12 17.12 6.77
C GLY A 109 16.73 18.34 6.07
N ALA A 110 17.06 18.19 4.79
CA ALA A 110 17.73 19.20 3.98
C ALA A 110 16.96 19.62 2.72
N ARG A 111 15.72 19.17 2.52
CA ARG A 111 14.96 19.40 1.30
C ARG A 111 13.71 20.25 1.55
N ASP A 112 13.35 21.05 0.56
CA ASP A 112 12.08 21.75 0.55
C ASP A 112 10.97 20.82 0.06
N PHE A 113 9.75 21.02 0.55
CA PHE A 113 8.60 20.28 0.08
C PHE A 113 8.16 20.76 -1.31
N ILE A 114 8.05 19.81 -2.25
CA ILE A 114 7.49 20.05 -3.58
C ILE A 114 6.19 19.23 -3.71
N GLY A 115 5.09 19.93 -3.91
CA GLY A 115 3.79 19.29 -4.08
C GLY A 115 3.71 18.46 -5.38
N LEU A 116 2.81 17.48 -5.40
CA LEU A 116 2.62 16.54 -6.51
C LEU A 116 2.42 17.20 -7.89
N LEU A 117 1.80 18.37 -7.92
CA LEU A 117 1.50 19.11 -9.15
C LEU A 117 2.50 20.25 -9.44
N SER A 118 3.53 20.40 -8.63
CA SER A 118 4.53 21.46 -8.78
C SER A 118 5.68 21.03 -9.70
N ILE A 119 6.26 22.01 -10.41
CA ILE A 119 7.43 21.74 -11.24
C ILE A 119 8.64 21.55 -10.32
N ARG A 120 9.27 20.37 -10.43
CA ARG A 120 10.48 20.04 -9.67
C ARG A 120 11.72 20.63 -10.32
N PRO A 121 12.58 21.38 -9.59
CA PRO A 121 13.86 21.82 -10.09
C PRO A 121 14.77 20.64 -10.48
N SER A 122 15.43 20.73 -11.64
CA SER A 122 16.33 19.68 -12.14
C SER A 122 17.57 19.44 -11.26
N SER A 123 17.94 20.44 -10.45
CA SER A 123 19.04 20.36 -9.48
C SER A 123 18.70 19.53 -8.24
N MET A 124 17.44 19.21 -7.99
CA MET A 124 17.00 18.50 -6.79
C MET A 124 17.17 16.99 -6.95
N PRO A 125 17.82 16.30 -6.01
CA PRO A 125 18.01 14.85 -6.08
C PRO A 125 16.68 14.11 -6.19
N ALA A 126 16.63 13.01 -6.94
CA ALA A 126 15.45 12.18 -7.04
C ALA A 126 15.01 11.67 -5.66
N SER A 127 13.71 11.59 -5.45
CA SER A 127 13.10 11.02 -4.24
C SER A 127 11.96 10.09 -4.66
N ALA A 128 11.69 9.07 -3.86
CA ALA A 128 10.71 8.04 -4.22
C ALA A 128 9.82 7.70 -3.01
N CYS A 129 9.09 8.72 -2.50
CA CYS A 129 8.23 8.53 -1.33
C CYS A 129 6.73 8.44 -1.64
N PHE A 130 6.33 8.72 -2.86
CA PHE A 130 4.92 8.64 -3.27
C PHE A 130 4.73 7.65 -4.42
N PRO A 131 3.70 6.79 -4.36
CA PRO A 131 2.84 6.45 -3.22
C PRO A 131 3.56 5.60 -2.16
N ALA A 132 2.85 5.22 -1.07
CA ALA A 132 3.41 4.45 0.02
C ALA A 132 3.68 2.99 -0.39
N GLY A 133 4.88 2.71 -0.88
CA GLY A 133 5.24 1.40 -1.43
C GLY A 133 5.18 0.28 -0.39
N HIS A 134 5.57 0.54 0.86
CA HIS A 134 5.50 -0.49 1.90
C HIS A 134 4.05 -0.80 2.32
N ALA A 135 3.21 0.23 2.42
CA ALA A 135 1.79 0.05 2.71
C ALA A 135 1.08 -0.78 1.62
N SER A 136 1.54 -0.73 0.36
CA SER A 136 0.99 -1.55 -0.71
C SER A 136 1.15 -3.04 -0.45
N ALA A 137 2.21 -3.48 0.25
CA ALA A 137 2.38 -4.88 0.65
C ALA A 137 1.23 -5.39 1.54
N GLY A 138 0.58 -4.50 2.28
CA GLY A 138 -0.64 -4.81 3.03
C GLY A 138 -1.91 -4.57 2.23
N TYR A 139 -2.07 -3.37 1.65
CA TYR A 139 -3.31 -3.00 0.97
C TYR A 139 -3.61 -3.82 -0.28
N THR A 140 -2.63 -4.41 -0.93
CA THR A 140 -2.85 -5.32 -2.07
C THR A 140 -3.76 -6.50 -1.69
N TRP A 141 -3.80 -6.91 -0.42
CA TRP A 141 -4.63 -8.00 0.09
C TRP A 141 -6.11 -7.64 0.26
N ILE A 142 -6.51 -6.40 0.00
CA ILE A 142 -7.92 -6.00 -0.17
C ILE A 142 -8.60 -6.85 -1.26
N ALA A 143 -7.83 -7.35 -2.23
CA ALA A 143 -8.30 -8.30 -3.24
C ALA A 143 -8.99 -9.54 -2.65
N LEU A 144 -8.68 -9.90 -1.40
CA LEU A 144 -9.36 -11.00 -0.69
C LEU A 144 -10.86 -10.75 -0.52
N TYR A 145 -11.33 -9.49 -0.54
CA TYR A 145 -12.76 -9.20 -0.53
C TYR A 145 -13.48 -9.88 -1.71
N PHE A 146 -13.01 -9.64 -2.92
CA PHE A 146 -13.60 -10.20 -4.13
C PHE A 146 -13.30 -11.70 -4.29
N PHE A 147 -12.12 -12.12 -3.89
CA PHE A 147 -11.76 -13.54 -3.86
C PHE A 147 -12.74 -14.35 -3.00
N PHE A 148 -12.98 -13.92 -1.76
CA PHE A 148 -13.94 -14.60 -0.89
C PHE A 148 -15.39 -14.39 -1.35
N ALA A 149 -15.74 -13.24 -1.93
CA ALA A 149 -17.06 -13.05 -2.51
C ALA A 149 -17.36 -14.11 -3.59
N ALA A 150 -16.34 -14.56 -4.34
CA ALA A 150 -16.49 -15.61 -5.35
C ALA A 150 -16.58 -17.03 -4.79
N ILE A 151 -15.89 -17.36 -3.68
CA ILE A 151 -15.77 -18.75 -3.21
C ILE A 151 -16.49 -19.01 -1.87
N ARG A 152 -16.59 -18.01 -1.00
CA ARG A 152 -17.20 -18.07 0.33
C ARG A 152 -17.73 -16.69 0.71
N PRO A 153 -18.88 -16.23 0.22
CA PRO A 153 -19.35 -14.84 0.32
C PRO A 153 -19.43 -14.29 1.77
N HIS A 154 -19.68 -15.13 2.76
CA HIS A 154 -19.71 -14.73 4.16
C HIS A 154 -18.35 -14.32 4.73
N TRP A 155 -17.22 -14.70 4.08
CA TRP A 155 -15.86 -14.32 4.47
C TRP A 155 -15.34 -13.04 3.80
N ARG A 156 -16.11 -12.45 2.85
CA ARG A 156 -15.64 -11.29 2.08
C ARG A 156 -15.20 -10.11 2.95
N TRP A 157 -15.96 -9.83 4.00
CA TRP A 157 -15.63 -8.73 4.93
C TRP A 157 -14.41 -9.04 5.79
N ALA A 158 -14.18 -10.28 6.18
CA ALA A 158 -12.97 -10.69 6.85
C ALA A 158 -11.74 -10.54 5.93
N GLY A 159 -11.87 -10.87 4.63
CA GLY A 159 -10.83 -10.62 3.64
C GLY A 159 -10.51 -9.13 3.48
N LEU A 160 -11.53 -8.27 3.42
CA LEU A 160 -11.35 -6.82 3.39
C LEU A 160 -10.66 -6.32 4.65
N ALA A 161 -11.14 -6.74 5.83
CA ALA A 161 -10.58 -6.34 7.12
C ALA A 161 -9.10 -6.75 7.25
N LEU A 162 -8.72 -7.94 6.75
CA LEU A 162 -7.33 -8.38 6.74
C LEU A 162 -6.45 -7.47 5.87
N GLY A 163 -6.88 -7.21 4.63
CA GLY A 163 -6.11 -6.35 3.70
C GLY A 163 -5.98 -4.91 4.22
N LEU A 164 -7.08 -4.33 4.72
CA LEU A 164 -7.05 -3.00 5.34
C LEU A 164 -6.20 -2.98 6.61
N GLY A 165 -6.34 -3.99 7.47
CA GLY A 165 -5.57 -4.09 8.72
C GLY A 165 -4.07 -4.16 8.47
N LEU A 166 -3.63 -5.02 7.56
CA LEU A 166 -2.22 -5.11 7.16
C LEU A 166 -1.73 -3.79 6.55
N GLY A 167 -2.49 -3.22 5.62
CA GLY A 167 -2.12 -1.97 4.96
C GLY A 167 -2.02 -0.80 5.93
N LEU A 168 -3.00 -0.64 6.83
CA LEU A 168 -2.97 0.39 7.88
C LEU A 168 -1.80 0.19 8.85
N THR A 169 -1.53 -1.05 9.29
CA THR A 169 -0.39 -1.35 10.17
C THR A 169 0.92 -0.94 9.51
N PHE A 170 1.11 -1.30 8.25
CA PHE A 170 2.33 -0.95 7.52
C PHE A 170 2.40 0.55 7.23
N GLY A 171 1.30 1.18 6.82
CA GLY A 171 1.23 2.60 6.53
C GLY A 171 1.50 3.47 7.76
N ILE A 172 0.79 3.22 8.86
CA ILE A 172 0.99 3.93 10.13
C ILE A 172 2.44 3.77 10.61
N THR A 173 3.00 2.56 10.52
CA THR A 173 4.41 2.33 10.86
C THR A 173 5.34 3.25 10.06
N GLN A 174 5.13 3.40 8.76
CA GLN A 174 5.95 4.26 7.92
C GLN A 174 5.73 5.76 8.20
N GLN A 175 4.53 6.16 8.62
CA GLN A 175 4.29 7.55 9.06
C GLN A 175 5.07 7.85 10.35
N PHE A 176 5.05 6.96 11.33
CA PHE A 176 5.86 7.11 12.56
C PHE A 176 7.37 7.09 12.31
N ARG A 177 7.81 6.44 11.24
CA ARG A 177 9.22 6.47 10.79
C ARG A 177 9.59 7.75 10.03
N GLY A 178 8.61 8.61 9.69
CA GLY A 178 8.82 9.78 8.84
C GLY A 178 9.00 9.46 7.36
N ALA A 179 8.70 8.25 6.93
CA ALA A 179 8.89 7.78 5.55
C ALA A 179 7.76 8.24 4.61
N HIS A 180 6.53 8.35 5.10
CA HIS A 180 5.37 8.69 4.28
C HIS A 180 4.43 9.66 4.97
N PHE A 181 3.74 10.49 4.19
CA PHE A 181 2.55 11.23 4.62
C PHE A 181 1.32 10.32 4.61
N LEU A 182 0.26 10.72 5.32
CA LEU A 182 -1.02 10.00 5.30
C LEU A 182 -1.62 9.96 3.89
N SER A 183 -1.53 11.03 3.11
CA SER A 183 -2.02 11.06 1.73
C SER A 183 -1.36 9.99 0.85
N HIS A 184 -0.08 9.64 1.10
CA HIS A 184 0.60 8.58 0.36
C HIS A 184 -0.07 7.21 0.58
N ASP A 185 -0.53 6.94 1.81
CA ASP A 185 -1.27 5.71 2.15
C ASP A 185 -2.66 5.71 1.51
N LEU A 186 -3.36 6.85 1.55
CA LEU A 186 -4.69 6.99 0.95
C LEU A 186 -4.65 6.78 -0.57
N TRP A 187 -3.62 7.27 -1.24
CA TRP A 187 -3.40 6.97 -2.65
C TRP A 187 -3.14 5.48 -2.88
N THR A 188 -2.33 4.87 -2.03
CA THR A 188 -1.99 3.45 -2.14
C THR A 188 -3.22 2.56 -1.98
N VAL A 189 -4.07 2.80 -0.96
CA VAL A 189 -5.30 2.03 -0.78
C VAL A 189 -6.26 2.22 -1.95
N MET A 190 -6.37 3.43 -2.49
CA MET A 190 -7.21 3.72 -3.65
C MET A 190 -6.71 2.97 -4.90
N ILE A 191 -5.40 2.96 -5.16
CA ILE A 191 -4.81 2.20 -6.27
C ILE A 191 -5.10 0.71 -6.11
N CYS A 192 -4.81 0.13 -4.93
CA CYS A 192 -5.02 -1.30 -4.66
C CYS A 192 -6.49 -1.69 -4.78
N TRP A 193 -7.41 -0.85 -4.27
CA TRP A 193 -8.85 -1.09 -4.42
C TRP A 193 -9.29 -1.04 -5.87
N THR A 194 -8.85 -0.02 -6.63
CA THR A 194 -9.23 0.15 -8.04
C THR A 194 -8.76 -1.03 -8.89
N VAL A 195 -7.49 -1.45 -8.73
CA VAL A 195 -6.95 -2.63 -9.44
C VAL A 195 -7.74 -3.88 -9.09
N SER A 196 -8.00 -4.11 -7.79
CA SER A 196 -8.75 -5.27 -7.32
C SER A 196 -10.18 -5.28 -7.88
N PHE A 197 -10.86 -4.13 -7.83
CA PHE A 197 -12.22 -4.00 -8.36
C PHE A 197 -12.26 -4.21 -9.87
N VAL A 198 -11.40 -3.54 -10.63
CA VAL A 198 -11.37 -3.67 -12.09
C VAL A 198 -11.10 -5.11 -12.50
N LEU A 199 -10.09 -5.77 -11.95
CA LEU A 199 -9.78 -7.16 -12.27
C LEU A 199 -10.90 -8.11 -11.85
N SER A 200 -11.63 -7.85 -10.77
CA SER A 200 -12.76 -8.66 -10.38
C SER A 200 -13.86 -8.66 -11.45
N ARG A 201 -14.09 -7.52 -12.11
CA ARG A 201 -15.08 -7.39 -13.20
C ARG A 201 -14.75 -8.24 -14.42
N PHE A 202 -13.47 -8.46 -14.70
CA PHE A 202 -13.02 -9.21 -15.87
C PHE A 202 -12.79 -10.71 -15.59
N LEU A 203 -12.36 -11.05 -14.37
CA LEU A 203 -11.92 -12.40 -14.04
C LEU A 203 -12.92 -13.19 -13.18
N LEU A 204 -13.80 -12.52 -12.45
CA LEU A 204 -14.74 -13.19 -11.55
C LEU A 204 -16.18 -13.15 -12.13
N PRO A 205 -17.04 -14.09 -11.71
CA PRO A 205 -18.43 -14.12 -12.19
C PRO A 205 -19.22 -12.88 -11.74
N PRO A 206 -20.25 -12.44 -12.50
CA PRO A 206 -21.05 -11.24 -12.18
C PRO A 206 -21.72 -11.26 -10.80
N SER A 207 -21.99 -12.44 -10.24
CA SER A 207 -22.57 -12.61 -8.90
C SER A 207 -21.70 -12.11 -7.74
N VAL A 208 -20.47 -11.69 -8.03
CA VAL A 208 -19.51 -11.18 -7.02
C VAL A 208 -19.68 -9.68 -6.74
N HIS A 209 -20.45 -8.98 -7.58
CA HIS A 209 -20.55 -7.50 -7.59
C HIS A 209 -21.89 -7.00 -7.06
#